data_7fe95ab8a87677f134b67a84b6056d62
#
_entry.id   7fe95ab8a87677f134b67a84b6056d62
#
_cell.length_a   1.000
_cell.length_b   1.000
_cell.length_c   1.000
_cell.angle_alpha   90.00
_cell.angle_beta   90.00
_cell.angle_gamma   90.00
#
_symmetry.space_group_name_H-M   'P 1'
#
loop_
_entity.id
_entity.type
_entity.pdbx_description
1 polymer ?
#
loop_
_entity_poly.entity_id
_entity_poly.type
_entity_poly.pdbx_seq_one_letter_code
_entity_poly.pdbx_strand_id
1 'polypeptide(L)'
;MARFDILLPAALAAAALSGLAASPSFAADKPTAKAAAAPITAQQAIDLQDKFLRALYGTDLNAISALLSEDVTFTHPNGMALDKKGEMNLMSTGPLPRYGKLEQSNIKARIYPGAAVLTGDVTFTALPKEGVLPPTPNTYRMATAWADEEGVWRMVSWQLVAIAKPRAGGPPRPGAAPGAAAPPAALTPGQ
;
A
#
# COMPACT_ATOMS: atom_id res chain seq x y z
N MET A 1 -48.77 -57.30 -29.05
CA MET A 1 -50.15 -57.25 -29.62
C MET A 1 -50.81 -55.98 -29.08
N ALA A 2 -51.57 -55.37 -29.95
CA ALA A 2 -52.51 -54.25 -29.84
C ALA A 2 -51.89 -52.83 -30.00
N ARG A 3 -52.02 -52.39 -31.25
CA ARG A 3 -52.03 -51.00 -31.74
C ARG A 3 -53.27 -50.31 -31.25
N PHE A 4 -53.22 -49.03 -30.95
CA PHE A 4 -54.31 -48.10 -31.15
C PHE A 4 -53.78 -46.74 -31.62
N ASP A 5 -54.04 -46.50 -32.89
CA ASP A 5 -54.03 -45.18 -33.51
C ASP A 5 -55.29 -44.43 -33.09
N ILE A 6 -55.18 -43.16 -32.75
CA ILE A 6 -56.30 -42.23 -32.87
C ILE A 6 -55.79 -40.85 -33.26
N LEU A 7 -56.35 -40.37 -34.34
CA LEU A 7 -56.18 -39.16 -35.13
C LEU A 7 -56.35 -37.84 -34.37
N LEU A 8 -55.69 -36.82 -34.98
CA LEU A 8 -55.91 -35.36 -34.85
C LEU A 8 -57.39 -34.93 -35.00
N PRO A 9 -57.69 -33.72 -34.53
CA PRO A 9 -57.60 -32.59 -35.48
C PRO A 9 -57.03 -31.27 -34.88
N ALA A 10 -56.58 -30.49 -35.83
CA ALA A 10 -56.10 -29.10 -35.74
C ALA A 10 -57.19 -28.13 -35.28
N ALA A 11 -56.79 -27.16 -34.46
CA ALA A 11 -57.48 -25.85 -34.40
C ALA A 11 -56.46 -24.74 -34.21
N LEU A 12 -56.35 -23.93 -35.25
CA LEU A 12 -55.64 -22.66 -35.33
C LEU A 12 -56.35 -21.64 -34.43
N ALA A 13 -55.65 -21.04 -33.50
CA ALA A 13 -56.09 -19.75 -32.93
C ALA A 13 -54.85 -18.86 -32.75
N ALA A 14 -54.67 -17.93 -33.67
CA ALA A 14 -53.72 -16.85 -33.57
C ALA A 14 -54.27 -15.82 -32.57
N ALA A 15 -53.60 -15.67 -31.44
CA ALA A 15 -53.79 -14.52 -30.54
C ALA A 15 -52.47 -13.73 -30.47
N ALA A 16 -52.43 -12.62 -31.17
CA ALA A 16 -51.40 -11.62 -31.07
C ALA A 16 -51.55 -10.90 -29.72
N LEU A 17 -50.69 -11.22 -28.76
CA LEU A 17 -50.47 -10.39 -27.57
C LEU A 17 -49.20 -9.58 -27.76
N SER A 18 -49.39 -8.31 -28.14
CA SER A 18 -48.39 -7.27 -28.08
C SER A 18 -48.12 -6.94 -26.60
N GLY A 19 -47.24 -7.70 -25.95
CA GLY A 19 -46.72 -7.38 -24.62
C GLY A 19 -45.61 -6.34 -24.74
N LEU A 20 -45.88 -5.06 -24.40
CA LEU A 20 -44.85 -4.09 -24.10
C LEU A 20 -44.03 -4.64 -22.94
N ALA A 21 -42.85 -5.16 -23.23
CA ALA A 21 -41.85 -5.41 -22.22
C ALA A 21 -41.29 -4.05 -21.75
N ALA A 22 -41.81 -3.54 -20.65
CA ALA A 22 -41.19 -2.45 -19.91
C ALA A 22 -39.87 -3.01 -19.31
N SER A 23 -38.75 -2.69 -19.96
CA SER A 23 -37.45 -2.94 -19.39
C SER A 23 -37.32 -2.18 -18.07
N PRO A 24 -36.96 -2.83 -16.93
CA PRO A 24 -36.69 -2.10 -15.72
C PRO A 24 -35.45 -1.24 -16.02
N SER A 25 -35.62 0.05 -16.07
CA SER A 25 -34.54 1.03 -16.07
C SER A 25 -33.87 0.93 -14.70
N PHE A 26 -32.77 0.18 -14.61
CA PHE A 26 -31.84 0.32 -13.50
C PHE A 26 -31.23 1.72 -13.61
N ALA A 27 -31.91 2.69 -13.00
CA ALA A 27 -31.22 3.93 -12.64
C ALA A 27 -30.10 3.53 -11.70
N ALA A 28 -28.90 3.38 -12.24
CA ALA A 28 -27.71 3.29 -11.44
C ALA A 28 -27.66 4.57 -10.63
N ASP A 29 -27.96 4.49 -9.34
CA ASP A 29 -27.69 5.55 -8.40
C ASP A 29 -26.20 5.89 -8.57
N LYS A 30 -25.96 7.01 -9.25
CA LYS A 30 -24.63 7.56 -9.39
C LYS A 30 -24.19 7.88 -7.97
N PRO A 31 -23.14 7.22 -7.41
CA PRO A 31 -22.73 7.52 -6.08
C PRO A 31 -22.48 9.03 -6.02
N THR A 32 -23.18 9.71 -5.13
CA THR A 32 -23.02 11.14 -4.88
C THR A 32 -21.54 11.31 -4.55
N ALA A 33 -20.79 11.96 -5.43
CA ALA A 33 -19.37 12.20 -5.21
C ALA A 33 -19.27 13.01 -3.91
N LYS A 34 -18.87 12.34 -2.84
CA LYS A 34 -18.61 12.98 -1.55
C LYS A 34 -17.58 14.07 -1.81
N ALA A 35 -17.81 15.26 -1.29
CA ALA A 35 -16.90 16.38 -1.45
C ALA A 35 -15.49 15.92 -1.07
N ALA A 36 -14.58 15.90 -2.05
CA ALA A 36 -13.19 15.56 -1.80
C ALA A 36 -12.64 16.57 -0.78
N ALA A 37 -11.98 16.06 0.25
CA ALA A 37 -11.28 16.92 1.20
C ALA A 37 -10.29 17.83 0.45
N ALA A 38 -9.94 18.95 1.05
CA ALA A 38 -8.92 19.82 0.49
C ALA A 38 -7.62 19.02 0.27
N PRO A 39 -6.95 19.18 -0.88
CA PRO A 39 -5.73 18.42 -1.17
C PRO A 39 -4.68 18.73 -0.10
N ILE A 40 -4.07 17.67 0.43
CA ILE A 40 -2.93 17.79 1.34
C ILE A 40 -1.72 18.32 0.58
N THR A 41 -0.89 19.13 1.23
CA THR A 41 0.40 19.53 0.63
C THR A 41 1.47 18.45 0.84
N ALA A 42 2.55 18.51 0.06
CA ALA A 42 3.69 17.60 0.23
C ALA A 42 4.28 17.69 1.65
N GLN A 43 4.37 18.89 2.21
CA GLN A 43 4.86 19.08 3.58
C GLN A 43 3.92 18.46 4.61
N GLN A 44 2.61 18.65 4.48
CA GLN A 44 1.65 18.03 5.39
C GLN A 44 1.67 16.49 5.34
N ALA A 45 1.90 15.91 4.16
CA ALA A 45 2.07 14.46 4.03
C ALA A 45 3.35 13.98 4.73
N ILE A 46 4.45 14.73 4.63
CA ILE A 46 5.70 14.46 5.35
C ILE A 46 5.47 14.58 6.87
N ASP A 47 4.73 15.59 7.32
CA ASP A 47 4.42 15.79 8.74
C ASP A 47 3.56 14.64 9.32
N LEU A 48 2.63 14.08 8.53
CA LEU A 48 1.88 12.87 8.90
C LEU A 48 2.81 11.67 9.07
N GLN A 49 3.75 11.49 8.15
CA GLN A 49 4.76 10.44 8.21
C GLN A 49 5.64 10.61 9.45
N ASP A 50 6.11 11.81 9.75
CA ASP A 50 6.87 12.12 10.94
C ASP A 50 6.09 11.83 12.23
N LYS A 51 4.79 12.17 12.23
CA LYS A 51 3.91 11.88 13.36
C LYS A 51 3.81 10.37 13.62
N PHE A 52 3.65 9.57 12.56
CA PHE A 52 3.63 8.11 12.64
C PHE A 52 4.97 7.57 13.20
N LEU A 53 6.10 8.04 12.66
CA LEU A 53 7.42 7.59 13.12
C LEU A 53 7.68 7.96 14.58
N ARG A 54 7.23 9.13 15.03
CA ARG A 54 7.31 9.52 16.45
C ARG A 54 6.46 8.64 17.34
N ALA A 55 5.25 8.28 16.92
CA ALA A 55 4.39 7.36 17.64
C ALA A 55 5.02 5.97 17.73
N LEU A 56 5.61 5.50 16.62
CA LEU A 56 6.33 4.24 16.55
C LEU A 56 7.57 4.23 17.48
N TYR A 57 8.35 5.32 17.48
CA TYR A 57 9.49 5.49 18.38
C TYR A 57 9.08 5.49 19.86
N GLY A 58 7.98 6.20 20.17
CA GLY A 58 7.43 6.28 21.53
C GLY A 58 6.66 5.04 21.97
N THR A 59 6.42 4.08 21.06
CA THR A 59 5.59 2.89 21.28
C THR A 59 4.17 3.25 21.72
N ASP A 60 3.65 4.38 21.20
CA ASP A 60 2.28 4.83 21.46
C ASP A 60 1.31 4.12 20.50
N LEU A 61 0.84 2.94 20.92
CA LEU A 61 -0.07 2.12 20.13
C LEU A 61 -1.38 2.82 19.78
N ASN A 62 -1.89 3.70 20.65
CA ASN A 62 -3.11 4.43 20.39
C ASN A 62 -2.89 5.48 19.29
N ALA A 63 -1.80 6.24 19.36
CA ALA A 63 -1.45 7.21 18.34
C ALA A 63 -1.15 6.51 16.99
N ILE A 64 -0.46 5.36 17.00
CA ILE A 64 -0.22 4.55 15.81
C ILE A 64 -1.56 4.12 15.21
N SER A 65 -2.43 3.47 16.00
CA SER A 65 -3.72 2.97 15.53
C SER A 65 -4.61 4.07 14.94
N ALA A 66 -4.59 5.27 15.52
CA ALA A 66 -5.37 6.41 15.02
C ALA A 66 -4.90 6.93 13.66
N LEU A 67 -3.63 6.71 13.32
CA LEU A 67 -3.05 7.11 12.02
C LEU A 67 -3.22 6.04 10.92
N LEU A 68 -3.65 4.83 11.27
CA LEU A 68 -3.80 3.72 10.34
C LEU A 68 -5.24 3.59 9.85
N SER A 69 -5.39 3.34 8.55
CA SER A 69 -6.64 2.84 7.97
C SER A 69 -6.99 1.46 8.53
N GLU A 70 -8.27 1.10 8.52
CA GLU A 70 -8.67 -0.28 8.82
C GLU A 70 -8.15 -1.27 7.76
N ASP A 71 -8.00 -0.82 6.50
CA ASP A 71 -7.52 -1.60 5.37
C ASP A 71 -6.02 -1.49 5.12
N VAL A 72 -5.25 -0.97 6.09
CA VAL A 72 -3.80 -0.80 5.92
C VAL A 72 -3.08 -2.13 5.70
N THR A 73 -2.09 -2.11 4.81
CA THR A 73 -1.17 -3.23 4.61
C THR A 73 0.25 -2.83 5.00
N PHE A 74 0.85 -3.60 5.90
CA PHE A 74 2.27 -3.52 6.25
C PHE A 74 3.05 -4.60 5.51
N THR A 75 4.13 -4.21 4.83
CA THR A 75 5.07 -5.15 4.22
C THR A 75 6.45 -4.94 4.84
N HIS A 76 6.91 -5.95 5.57
CA HIS A 76 8.19 -5.95 6.27
C HIS A 76 9.35 -6.35 5.34
N PRO A 77 10.61 -6.02 5.69
CA PRO A 77 11.77 -6.32 4.85
C PRO A 77 12.02 -7.82 4.61
N ASN A 78 11.45 -8.68 5.43
CA ASN A 78 11.51 -10.15 5.28
C ASN A 78 10.41 -10.71 4.36
N GLY A 79 9.56 -9.84 3.78
CA GLY A 79 8.44 -10.23 2.93
C GLY A 79 7.14 -10.54 3.68
N MET A 80 7.13 -10.47 5.01
CA MET A 80 5.90 -10.66 5.79
C MET A 80 4.94 -9.49 5.51
N ALA A 81 3.68 -9.81 5.21
CA ALA A 81 2.61 -8.82 5.04
C ALA A 81 1.60 -8.99 6.16
N LEU A 82 1.20 -7.88 6.79
CA LEU A 82 0.25 -7.83 7.89
C LEU A 82 -0.82 -6.77 7.61
N ASP A 83 -2.03 -7.03 8.07
CA ASP A 83 -3.10 -6.05 8.22
C ASP A 83 -2.93 -5.23 9.51
N LYS A 84 -3.81 -4.28 9.75
CA LYS A 84 -3.81 -3.45 10.96
C LYS A 84 -3.78 -4.29 12.24
N LYS A 85 -4.65 -5.30 12.32
CA LYS A 85 -4.75 -6.15 13.51
C LYS A 85 -3.49 -6.96 13.75
N GLY A 86 -2.93 -7.53 12.70
CA GLY A 86 -1.67 -8.29 12.75
C GLY A 86 -0.51 -7.42 13.18
N GLU A 87 -0.37 -6.23 12.62
CA GLU A 87 0.69 -5.28 12.97
C GLU A 87 0.55 -4.77 14.41
N MET A 88 -0.64 -4.37 14.82
CA MET A 88 -0.89 -3.92 16.20
C MET A 88 -0.63 -5.04 17.22
N ASN A 89 -0.99 -6.29 16.89
CA ASN A 89 -0.67 -7.44 17.73
C ASN A 89 0.85 -7.67 17.81
N LEU A 90 1.56 -7.60 16.67
CA LEU A 90 3.01 -7.72 16.64
C LEU A 90 3.67 -6.64 17.51
N MET A 91 3.20 -5.40 17.41
CA MET A 91 3.69 -4.28 18.21
C MET A 91 3.38 -4.41 19.71
N SER A 92 2.27 -5.03 20.09
CA SER A 92 1.87 -5.15 21.51
C SER A 92 2.49 -6.36 22.21
N THR A 93 2.74 -7.46 21.50
CA THR A 93 3.17 -8.74 22.08
C THR A 93 4.61 -9.11 21.69
N GLY A 94 5.09 -8.56 20.59
CA GLY A 94 6.42 -8.84 20.09
C GLY A 94 7.52 -8.21 20.94
N PRO A 95 8.77 -8.74 20.85
CA PRO A 95 9.93 -8.05 21.37
C PRO A 95 10.20 -6.85 20.47
N LEU A 96 9.41 -5.79 20.63
CA LEU A 96 9.66 -4.56 19.90
C LEU A 96 11.09 -4.12 20.19
N PRO A 97 11.93 -3.98 19.16
CA PRO A 97 13.21 -3.34 19.38
C PRO A 97 12.87 -1.93 19.89
N ARG A 98 13.25 -1.64 21.13
CA ARG A 98 13.23 -0.26 21.60
C ARG A 98 14.23 0.50 20.73
N TYR A 99 13.70 1.36 19.89
CA TYR A 99 14.53 2.16 19.01
C TYR A 99 15.20 3.26 19.83
N GLY A 100 16.53 3.34 19.77
CA GLY A 100 17.28 4.44 20.33
C GLY A 100 17.24 5.66 19.43
N LYS A 101 17.04 5.44 18.11
CA LYS A 101 16.92 6.48 17.12
C LYS A 101 16.11 5.98 15.91
N LEU A 102 15.33 6.88 15.35
CA LEU A 102 14.53 6.64 14.16
C LEU A 102 14.64 7.87 13.27
N GLU A 103 15.18 7.72 12.07
CA GLU A 103 15.45 8.83 11.17
C GLU A 103 14.90 8.52 9.78
N GLN A 104 14.36 9.53 9.12
CA GLN A 104 14.03 9.44 7.71
C GLN A 104 14.90 10.39 6.89
N SER A 105 15.19 10.02 5.65
CA SER A 105 16.00 10.79 4.72
C SER A 105 15.54 10.56 3.29
N ASN A 106 15.95 11.44 2.39
CA ASN A 106 15.66 11.36 0.96
C ASN A 106 14.14 11.29 0.65
N ILE A 107 13.30 11.90 1.51
CA ILE A 107 11.85 11.82 1.40
C ILE A 107 11.37 12.63 0.19
N LYS A 108 10.55 11.97 -0.63
CA LYS A 108 9.82 12.56 -1.76
C LYS A 108 8.34 12.26 -1.58
N ALA A 109 7.52 13.30 -1.56
CA ALA A 109 6.07 13.18 -1.52
C ALA A 109 5.47 13.48 -2.90
N ARG A 110 4.55 12.65 -3.35
CA ARG A 110 3.71 12.86 -4.53
C ARG A 110 2.27 12.95 -4.07
N ILE A 111 1.60 14.02 -4.46
CA ILE A 111 0.23 14.31 -4.04
C ILE A 111 -0.72 14.05 -5.21
N TYR A 112 -1.79 13.36 -4.92
CA TYR A 112 -2.88 13.03 -5.83
C TYR A 112 -4.21 13.46 -5.20
N PRO A 113 -5.30 13.57 -5.95
CA PRO A 113 -6.62 13.79 -5.38
C PRO A 113 -6.97 12.67 -4.38
N GLY A 114 -7.14 13.04 -3.10
CA GLY A 114 -7.46 12.11 -2.02
C GLY A 114 -6.35 11.13 -1.61
N ALA A 115 -5.13 11.26 -2.14
CA ALA A 115 -4.02 10.37 -1.79
C ALA A 115 -2.66 11.08 -1.78
N ALA A 116 -1.73 10.56 -0.98
CA ALA A 116 -0.33 10.96 -0.99
C ALA A 116 0.57 9.72 -0.93
N VAL A 117 1.61 9.70 -1.75
CA VAL A 117 2.62 8.62 -1.76
C VAL A 117 3.97 9.21 -1.39
N LEU A 118 4.58 8.66 -0.34
CA LEU A 118 5.91 9.04 0.10
C LEU A 118 6.89 7.91 -0.19
N THR A 119 8.07 8.28 -0.66
CA THR A 119 9.19 7.36 -0.83
C THR A 119 10.43 7.98 -0.20
N GLY A 120 11.31 7.13 0.34
CA GLY A 120 12.54 7.61 0.96
C GLY A 120 13.29 6.48 1.64
N ASP A 121 14.12 6.84 2.59
CA ASP A 121 14.87 5.90 3.39
C ASP A 121 14.49 6.12 4.87
N VAL A 122 14.39 5.03 5.63
CA VAL A 122 14.20 5.06 7.08
C VAL A 122 15.31 4.26 7.74
N THR A 123 15.92 4.82 8.78
CA THR A 123 16.99 4.19 9.56
C THR A 123 16.53 3.94 10.96
N PHE A 124 16.58 2.69 11.36
CA PHE A 124 16.28 2.23 12.72
C PHE A 124 17.59 1.91 13.43
N THR A 125 17.81 2.52 14.59
CA THR A 125 18.92 2.17 15.47
C THR A 125 18.34 1.66 16.78
N ALA A 126 18.62 0.41 17.15
CA ALA A 126 18.15 -0.14 18.42
C ALA A 126 18.81 0.57 19.61
N LEU A 127 18.20 0.51 20.79
CA LEU A 127 18.87 0.94 22.02
C LEU A 127 20.07 0.05 22.32
N PRO A 128 21.19 0.62 22.80
CA PRO A 128 22.31 -0.16 23.30
C PRO A 128 21.86 -1.07 24.45
N LYS A 129 22.36 -2.29 24.45
CA LYS A 129 22.21 -3.21 25.58
C LYS A 129 23.55 -3.24 26.34
N GLU A 130 23.47 -3.24 27.67
CA GLU A 130 24.64 -3.34 28.52
C GLU A 130 25.46 -4.60 28.18
N GLY A 131 26.77 -4.46 28.05
CA GLY A 131 27.70 -5.56 27.71
C GLY A 131 27.66 -6.01 26.24
N VAL A 132 26.90 -5.32 25.36
CA VAL A 132 26.83 -5.63 23.95
C VAL A 132 27.41 -4.48 23.12
N LEU A 133 28.06 -4.79 21.99
CA LEU A 133 28.55 -3.78 21.06
C LEU A 133 27.41 -2.81 20.67
N PRO A 134 27.75 -1.54 20.42
CA PRO A 134 26.75 -0.56 19.97
C PRO A 134 25.96 -1.11 18.77
N PRO A 135 24.61 -0.94 18.77
CA PRO A 135 23.79 -1.47 17.70
C PRO A 135 24.11 -0.78 16.37
N THR A 136 24.20 -1.58 15.32
CA THR A 136 24.39 -1.07 13.96
C THR A 136 23.06 -0.52 13.45
N PRO A 137 23.02 0.71 12.91
CA PRO A 137 21.84 1.22 12.24
C PRO A 137 21.44 0.34 11.05
N ASN A 138 20.13 0.08 10.91
CA ASN A 138 19.57 -0.61 9.76
C ASN A 138 18.76 0.38 8.93
N THR A 139 19.19 0.61 7.69
CA THR A 139 18.50 1.49 6.76
C THR A 139 17.70 0.66 5.75
N TYR A 140 16.47 1.07 5.53
CA TYR A 140 15.54 0.45 4.60
C TYR A 140 15.03 1.50 3.60
N ARG A 141 14.76 1.07 2.39
CA ARG A 141 13.96 1.85 1.45
C ARG A 141 12.51 1.77 1.89
N MET A 142 11.86 2.93 2.00
CA MET A 142 10.48 3.07 2.45
C MET A 142 9.60 3.54 1.30
N ALA A 143 8.39 2.96 1.21
CA ALA A 143 7.27 3.51 0.47
C ALA A 143 6.02 3.48 1.34
N THR A 144 5.32 4.61 1.45
CA THR A 144 4.06 4.71 2.20
C THR A 144 3.00 5.38 1.35
N ALA A 145 1.76 4.97 1.55
CA ALA A 145 0.60 5.62 0.96
C ALA A 145 -0.35 6.07 2.06
N TRP A 146 -0.85 7.28 1.89
CA TRP A 146 -1.83 7.91 2.75
C TRP A 146 -3.07 8.23 1.92
N ALA A 147 -4.25 8.02 2.46
CA ALA A 147 -5.52 8.34 1.82
C ALA A 147 -6.38 9.24 2.71
N ASP A 148 -7.19 10.07 2.08
CA ASP A 148 -8.23 10.82 2.76
C ASP A 148 -9.45 9.91 2.98
N GLU A 149 -9.66 9.52 4.21
CA GLU A 149 -10.83 8.77 4.67
C GLU A 149 -11.77 9.72 5.39
N GLU A 150 -12.71 10.28 4.65
CA GLU A 150 -13.75 11.15 5.22
C GLU A 150 -13.22 12.44 5.87
N GLY A 151 -12.19 13.04 5.29
CA GLY A 151 -11.54 14.24 5.83
C GLY A 151 -10.43 13.95 6.84
N VAL A 152 -10.15 12.67 7.11
CA VAL A 152 -9.06 12.22 7.97
C VAL A 152 -8.01 11.48 7.16
N TRP A 153 -6.79 11.98 7.15
CA TRP A 153 -5.69 11.32 6.46
C TRP A 153 -5.17 10.13 7.26
N ARG A 154 -5.23 8.93 6.66
CA ARG A 154 -4.77 7.67 7.25
C ARG A 154 -3.78 6.97 6.33
N MET A 155 -2.84 6.25 6.94
CA MET A 155 -1.92 5.41 6.20
C MET A 155 -2.65 4.14 5.73
N VAL A 156 -2.61 3.89 4.43
CA VAL A 156 -3.21 2.70 3.80
C VAL A 156 -2.15 1.68 3.37
N SER A 157 -0.89 2.07 3.28
CA SER A 157 0.21 1.16 2.98
C SER A 157 1.51 1.62 3.61
N TRP A 158 2.24 0.67 4.16
CA TRP A 158 3.62 0.81 4.63
C TRP A 158 4.45 -0.32 4.07
N GLN A 159 5.52 0.01 3.35
CA GLN A 159 6.43 -0.97 2.77
C GLN A 159 7.87 -0.63 3.11
N LEU A 160 8.60 -1.63 3.58
CA LEU A 160 10.04 -1.54 3.81
C LEU A 160 10.78 -2.58 2.99
N VAL A 161 11.82 -2.14 2.30
CA VAL A 161 12.70 -3.02 1.53
C VAL A 161 14.12 -2.88 2.06
N ALA A 162 14.76 -4.01 2.35
CA ALA A 162 16.15 -4.01 2.77
C ALA A 162 17.04 -3.47 1.65
N ILE A 163 17.89 -2.49 1.97
CA ILE A 163 18.90 -2.00 1.04
C ILE A 163 20.03 -3.02 1.04
N ALA A 164 20.21 -3.70 -0.09
CA ALA A 164 21.30 -4.66 -0.25
C ALA A 164 22.64 -3.95 -0.04
N LYS A 165 23.40 -4.38 0.95
CA LYS A 165 24.78 -3.92 1.09
C LYS A 165 25.58 -4.46 -0.09
N PRO A 166 26.43 -3.67 -0.75
CA PRO A 166 27.33 -4.16 -1.76
C PRO A 166 28.12 -5.34 -1.17
N ARG A 167 28.10 -6.47 -1.83
CA ARG A 167 28.84 -7.65 -1.37
C ARG A 167 30.32 -7.33 -1.53
N ALA A 168 30.99 -7.05 -0.43
CA ALA A 168 32.45 -6.87 -0.45
C ALA A 168 33.08 -8.20 -0.94
N GLY A 169 33.65 -8.22 -2.17
CA GLY A 169 34.54 -9.25 -2.65
C GLY A 169 33.96 -10.64 -2.93
N GLY A 170 32.66 -10.80 -3.13
CA GLY A 170 32.10 -12.07 -3.58
C GLY A 170 32.37 -12.32 -5.08
N PRO A 171 32.58 -13.58 -5.52
CA PRO A 171 32.75 -13.88 -6.93
C PRO A 171 31.54 -13.39 -7.75
N PRO A 172 31.75 -12.97 -9.01
CA PRO A 172 30.65 -12.53 -9.88
C PRO A 172 29.58 -13.60 -9.95
N ARG A 173 28.31 -13.16 -9.88
CA ARG A 173 27.16 -14.07 -9.99
C ARG A 173 27.25 -14.81 -11.32
N PRO A 174 27.18 -16.17 -11.36
CA PRO A 174 27.11 -16.88 -12.63
C PRO A 174 25.86 -16.37 -13.39
N GLY A 175 26.06 -15.79 -14.56
CA GLY A 175 24.99 -15.26 -15.40
C GLY A 175 24.85 -13.73 -15.45
N ALA A 176 25.65 -12.96 -14.72
CA ALA A 176 25.74 -11.52 -15.00
C ALA A 176 26.52 -11.34 -16.30
N ALA A 177 25.82 -10.95 -17.37
CA ALA A 177 26.46 -10.64 -18.65
C ALA A 177 27.52 -9.55 -18.44
N PRO A 178 28.75 -9.71 -18.99
CA PRO A 178 29.74 -8.63 -18.96
C PRO A 178 29.24 -7.54 -19.92
N GLY A 179 28.94 -6.36 -19.41
CA GLY A 179 28.77 -5.23 -20.30
C GLY A 179 27.49 -4.40 -20.21
N ALA A 180 26.94 -4.16 -19.02
CA ALA A 180 26.16 -2.93 -18.89
C ALA A 180 27.15 -1.76 -18.67
N ALA A 181 27.62 -1.18 -19.77
CA ALA A 181 28.37 0.05 -19.75
C ALA A 181 27.56 1.11 -19.00
N ALA A 182 28.23 1.85 -18.12
CA ALA A 182 27.66 3.01 -17.47
C ALA A 182 27.00 3.94 -18.53
N PRO A 183 25.81 4.50 -18.26
CA PRO A 183 25.22 5.44 -19.19
C PRO A 183 26.21 6.63 -19.41
N PRO A 184 26.32 7.12 -20.66
CA PRO A 184 27.22 8.23 -20.94
C PRO A 184 26.84 9.43 -20.09
N ALA A 185 27.84 10.09 -19.52
CA ALA A 185 27.67 11.32 -18.76
C ALA A 185 26.85 12.31 -19.59
N ALA A 186 25.83 12.89 -18.99
CA ALA A 186 25.01 13.91 -19.62
C ALA A 186 25.91 15.05 -20.10
N LEU A 187 25.85 15.33 -21.38
CA LEU A 187 26.51 16.50 -21.99
C LEU A 187 25.90 17.74 -21.35
N THR A 188 26.74 18.50 -20.67
CA THR A 188 26.42 19.87 -20.25
C THR A 188 26.21 20.71 -21.51
N PRO A 189 25.07 21.43 -21.68
CA PRO A 189 24.92 22.36 -22.78
C PRO A 189 25.97 23.49 -22.59
N GLY A 190 26.81 23.63 -23.55
CA GLY A 190 27.84 24.66 -23.59
C GLY A 190 27.27 26.06 -23.62
N GLN A 191 28.07 26.97 -23.14
CA GLN A 191 27.98 28.42 -23.13
C GLN A 191 27.68 29.02 -24.52
#